data_9ae74046e0ce954dbd134e4527b96c2c
#
_entry.id   9ae74046e0ce954dbd134e4527b96c2c
#
_cell.length_a   1.000
_cell.length_b   1.000
_cell.length_c   1.000
_cell.angle_alpha   90.00
_cell.angle_beta   90.00
_cell.angle_gamma   90.00
#
_symmetry.space_group_name_H-M   'P 1'
#
loop_
_entity.id
_entity.type
_entity.pdbx_description
1 polymer ?
#
loop_
_entity_poly.entity_id
_entity_poly.type
_entity_poly.pdbx_seq_one_letter_code
_entity_poly.pdbx_strand_id
1 'polypeptide(L)'
;MKKAIILLTLVMCSSTMNAQWWGSKKVNGNGNMVTDTRNTSSYDEVTLVGSIDVQIIPGTEGKLKVEAESNLQEYILTEVKDGKLKISVEKDVSLNPSRNMTIRVTVPVETINSLYLTGSGDISNTGILKAKELKIGVTGSGDIDLNVEARELWGSITGSGDIRLNGKAQDFKCKVTGSGDFQVYASRSLKARVSGSGDISYKGNPEKQDFKTAGSGDISRN
;
A
#
# COMPACT_ATOMS: atom_id res chain seq x y z
N MET A 1 -8.74 -75.02 17.09
CA MET A 1 -7.99 -73.88 16.50
C MET A 1 -9.03 -72.91 15.97
N LYS A 2 -9.37 -71.89 16.77
CA LYS A 2 -10.41 -70.89 16.44
C LYS A 2 -9.69 -69.65 15.91
N LYS A 3 -9.91 -69.32 14.66
CA LYS A 3 -9.39 -68.06 14.03
C LYS A 3 -10.34 -66.93 14.42
N ALA A 4 -9.89 -66.02 15.26
CA ALA A 4 -10.58 -64.77 15.57
C ALA A 4 -10.32 -63.77 14.43
N ILE A 5 -11.35 -63.37 13.72
CA ILE A 5 -11.36 -62.30 12.75
C ILE A 5 -11.64 -61.02 13.52
N ILE A 6 -10.63 -60.15 13.64
CA ILE A 6 -10.79 -58.79 14.18
C ILE A 6 -11.28 -57.90 13.04
N LEU A 7 -12.55 -57.54 13.06
CA LEU A 7 -13.13 -56.57 12.15
C LEU A 7 -12.77 -55.14 12.66
N LEU A 8 -11.80 -54.50 12.04
CA LEU A 8 -11.39 -53.14 12.35
C LEU A 8 -12.38 -52.18 11.67
N THR A 9 -13.40 -51.74 12.38
CA THR A 9 -14.31 -50.70 11.93
C THR A 9 -13.62 -49.33 12.00
N LEU A 10 -13.14 -48.84 10.83
CA LEU A 10 -12.64 -47.52 10.65
C LEU A 10 -13.80 -46.52 10.69
N VAL A 11 -14.09 -45.96 11.87
CA VAL A 11 -15.03 -44.84 12.00
C VAL A 11 -14.41 -43.62 11.38
N MET A 12 -14.75 -43.30 10.12
CA MET A 12 -14.50 -41.99 9.53
C MET A 12 -15.35 -40.96 10.26
N CYS A 13 -14.78 -40.27 11.24
CA CYS A 13 -15.29 -38.99 11.70
C CYS A 13 -15.13 -37.97 10.58
N SER A 14 -16.12 -37.87 9.69
CA SER A 14 -16.33 -36.72 8.84
C SER A 14 -16.73 -35.54 9.73
N SER A 15 -15.73 -34.87 10.32
CA SER A 15 -15.92 -33.51 10.84
C SER A 15 -16.29 -32.62 9.65
N THR A 16 -17.57 -32.33 9.50
CA THR A 16 -18.06 -31.25 8.66
C THR A 16 -17.45 -29.95 9.23
N MET A 17 -16.28 -29.57 8.74
CA MET A 17 -15.78 -28.23 8.94
C MET A 17 -16.76 -27.30 8.22
N ASN A 18 -17.73 -26.77 8.98
CA ASN A 18 -18.45 -25.59 8.57
C ASN A 18 -17.38 -24.46 8.51
N ALA A 19 -16.70 -24.33 7.38
CA ALA A 19 -16.05 -23.11 7.03
C ALA A 19 -17.19 -22.07 6.94
N GLN A 20 -17.44 -21.38 8.06
CA GLN A 20 -18.27 -20.20 8.05
C GLN A 20 -17.55 -19.22 7.13
N TRP A 21 -18.00 -19.18 5.88
CA TRP A 21 -17.66 -18.17 4.92
C TRP A 21 -18.24 -16.85 5.45
N TRP A 22 -17.46 -16.15 6.25
CA TRP A 22 -17.73 -14.76 6.56
C TRP A 22 -17.34 -13.96 5.30
N GLY A 23 -18.22 -14.00 4.29
CA GLY A 23 -18.08 -13.15 3.12
C GLY A 23 -18.24 -11.71 3.54
N SER A 24 -17.33 -10.85 3.10
CA SER A 24 -17.48 -9.40 3.24
C SER A 24 -18.80 -8.95 2.60
N LYS A 25 -19.50 -8.02 3.24
CA LYS A 25 -20.70 -7.36 2.69
C LYS A 25 -20.30 -6.60 1.43
N LYS A 26 -20.70 -7.07 0.25
CA LYS A 26 -20.44 -6.39 -1.00
C LYS A 26 -21.43 -5.23 -1.18
N VAL A 27 -20.92 -4.01 -1.32
CA VAL A 27 -21.70 -2.80 -1.61
C VAL A 27 -21.39 -2.32 -3.01
N ASN A 28 -22.38 -2.39 -3.90
CA ASN A 28 -22.23 -1.90 -5.28
C ASN A 28 -22.54 -0.39 -5.32
N GLY A 29 -21.76 0.35 -6.09
CA GLY A 29 -21.99 1.76 -6.35
C GLY A 29 -23.34 2.01 -7.07
N ASN A 30 -23.86 3.20 -6.91
CA ASN A 30 -25.14 3.64 -7.48
C ASN A 30 -25.01 4.57 -8.68
N GLY A 31 -23.79 4.82 -9.16
CA GLY A 31 -23.52 5.71 -10.30
C GLY A 31 -23.58 7.21 -10.01
N ASN A 32 -23.89 7.62 -8.77
CA ASN A 32 -24.01 9.03 -8.40
C ASN A 32 -22.76 9.50 -7.65
N MET A 33 -21.76 10.05 -8.35
CA MET A 33 -20.54 10.59 -7.75
C MET A 33 -20.83 11.85 -6.95
N VAL A 34 -20.32 11.88 -5.72
CA VAL A 34 -20.37 13.05 -4.83
C VAL A 34 -18.99 13.29 -4.22
N THR A 35 -18.75 14.53 -3.84
CA THR A 35 -17.55 14.93 -3.09
C THR A 35 -17.94 15.30 -1.67
N ASP A 36 -17.35 14.63 -0.70
CA ASP A 36 -17.48 14.94 0.71
C ASP A 36 -16.20 15.59 1.23
N THR A 37 -16.34 16.62 2.06
CA THR A 37 -15.21 17.30 2.71
C THR A 37 -15.17 16.92 4.18
N ARG A 38 -14.11 16.27 4.61
CA ARG A 38 -13.94 15.75 5.97
C ARG A 38 -12.91 16.56 6.72
N ASN A 39 -13.28 17.04 7.90
CA ASN A 39 -12.36 17.72 8.79
C ASN A 39 -11.55 16.71 9.58
N THR A 40 -10.25 16.97 9.72
CA THR A 40 -9.32 16.14 10.51
C THR A 40 -8.44 17.02 11.38
N SER A 41 -7.77 16.45 12.38
CA SER A 41 -6.61 17.08 13.00
C SER A 41 -5.39 17.01 12.07
N SER A 42 -4.27 17.64 12.44
CA SER A 42 -3.01 17.56 11.71
C SER A 42 -2.42 16.14 11.74
N TYR A 43 -1.69 15.80 10.69
CA TYR A 43 -1.02 14.50 10.54
C TYR A 43 0.26 14.66 9.72
N ASP A 44 1.24 13.85 9.98
CA ASP A 44 2.49 13.74 9.22
C ASP A 44 2.79 12.30 8.76
N GLU A 45 1.86 11.39 9.05
CA GLU A 45 1.87 10.01 8.54
C GLU A 45 0.53 9.71 7.85
N VAL A 46 0.58 9.03 6.69
CA VAL A 46 -0.61 8.57 5.97
C VAL A 46 -0.54 7.06 5.74
N THR A 47 -1.62 6.38 6.09
CA THR A 47 -1.78 4.94 5.86
C THR A 47 -3.09 4.69 5.11
N LEU A 48 -2.97 4.06 3.95
CA LEU A 48 -4.09 3.58 3.16
C LEU A 48 -4.27 2.06 3.37
N VAL A 49 -5.49 1.63 3.65
CA VAL A 49 -5.84 0.21 3.76
C VAL A 49 -7.05 -0.08 2.88
N GLY A 50 -6.87 -0.88 1.83
CA GLY A 50 -7.93 -1.26 0.89
C GLY A 50 -7.62 -0.97 -0.56
N SER A 51 -8.68 -0.67 -1.34
CA SER A 51 -8.61 -0.45 -2.80
C SER A 51 -9.07 0.97 -3.17
N ILE A 52 -8.75 1.93 -2.33
CA ILE A 52 -9.05 3.37 -2.53
C ILE A 52 -7.81 4.04 -3.10
N ASP A 53 -7.99 4.99 -4.02
CA ASP A 53 -6.88 5.79 -4.52
C ASP A 53 -6.68 7.03 -3.65
N VAL A 54 -5.42 7.34 -3.34
CA VAL A 54 -5.05 8.52 -2.57
C VAL A 54 -4.20 9.45 -3.41
N GLN A 55 -4.62 10.71 -3.47
CA GLN A 55 -3.84 11.77 -4.09
C GLN A 55 -3.32 12.73 -3.02
N ILE A 56 -2.01 12.71 -2.80
CA ILE A 56 -1.33 13.66 -1.93
C ILE A 56 -1.14 14.98 -2.68
N ILE A 57 -1.52 16.09 -2.07
CA ILE A 57 -1.31 17.42 -2.63
C ILE A 57 -0.56 18.32 -1.63
N PRO A 58 0.25 19.28 -2.09
CA PRO A 58 0.80 20.31 -1.20
C PRO A 58 -0.33 21.16 -0.60
N GLY A 59 -0.28 21.40 0.70
CA GLY A 59 -1.26 22.23 1.41
C GLY A 59 -1.32 21.93 2.88
N THR A 60 -2.01 22.78 3.62
CA THR A 60 -2.21 22.63 5.07
C THR A 60 -3.19 21.49 5.35
N GLU A 61 -2.84 20.63 6.30
CA GLU A 61 -3.68 19.53 6.76
C GLU A 61 -4.99 20.05 7.37
N GLY A 62 -5.96 19.15 7.59
CA GLY A 62 -7.20 19.45 8.29
C GLY A 62 -8.47 19.35 7.45
N LYS A 63 -8.36 19.24 6.11
CA LYS A 63 -9.50 19.05 5.23
C LYS A 63 -9.18 18.06 4.12
N LEU A 64 -9.78 16.89 4.19
CA LEU A 64 -9.72 15.88 3.12
C LEU A 64 -10.91 16.05 2.18
N LYS A 65 -10.71 15.68 0.90
CA LYS A 65 -11.83 15.50 -0.04
C LYS A 65 -11.96 14.01 -0.37
N VAL A 66 -13.16 13.48 -0.22
CA VAL A 66 -13.49 12.11 -0.56
C VAL A 66 -14.46 12.10 -1.72
N GLU A 67 -14.01 11.65 -2.88
CA GLU A 67 -14.80 11.51 -4.09
C GLU A 67 -15.18 10.03 -4.25
N ALA A 68 -16.46 9.75 -4.14
CA ALA A 68 -17.01 8.40 -4.28
C ALA A 68 -18.50 8.48 -4.65
N GLU A 69 -19.07 7.35 -5.04
CA GLU A 69 -20.52 7.25 -5.21
C GLU A 69 -21.22 7.43 -3.87
N SER A 70 -22.36 8.12 -3.88
CA SER A 70 -23.03 8.61 -2.67
C SER A 70 -23.34 7.53 -1.64
N ASN A 71 -23.67 6.32 -2.10
CA ASN A 71 -23.95 5.17 -1.23
C ASN A 71 -22.69 4.42 -0.76
N LEU A 72 -21.51 4.78 -1.27
CA LEU A 72 -20.23 4.21 -0.83
C LEU A 72 -19.54 5.08 0.22
N GLN A 73 -19.90 6.36 0.31
CA GLN A 73 -19.27 7.35 1.19
C GLN A 73 -19.26 6.94 2.67
N GLU A 74 -20.35 6.36 3.16
CA GLU A 74 -20.48 5.95 4.57
C GLU A 74 -19.51 4.86 4.99
N TYR A 75 -19.04 4.03 4.05
CA TYR A 75 -18.10 2.93 4.31
C TYR A 75 -16.64 3.32 4.19
N ILE A 76 -16.35 4.54 3.73
CA ILE A 76 -14.99 5.06 3.63
C ILE A 76 -14.64 5.77 4.93
N LEU A 77 -13.67 5.24 5.66
CA LEU A 77 -13.24 5.77 6.96
C LEU A 77 -11.98 6.60 6.81
N THR A 78 -11.96 7.76 7.47
CA THR A 78 -10.81 8.65 7.54
C THR A 78 -10.61 9.06 8.99
N GLU A 79 -9.60 8.52 9.64
CA GLU A 79 -9.36 8.70 11.07
C GLU A 79 -7.94 9.21 11.30
N VAL A 80 -7.79 10.22 12.15
CA VAL A 80 -6.47 10.68 12.61
C VAL A 80 -6.29 10.30 14.06
N LYS A 81 -5.23 9.55 14.33
CA LYS A 81 -4.81 9.17 15.67
C LYS A 81 -3.30 9.29 15.80
N ASP A 82 -2.84 10.00 16.83
CA ASP A 82 -1.41 10.19 17.14
C ASP A 82 -0.60 10.69 15.92
N GLY A 83 -1.13 11.68 15.16
CA GLY A 83 -0.49 12.25 13.98
C GLY A 83 -0.55 11.36 12.73
N LYS A 84 -1.23 10.22 12.79
CA LYS A 84 -1.37 9.28 11.68
C LYS A 84 -2.79 9.35 11.11
N LEU A 85 -2.90 9.74 9.84
CA LEU A 85 -4.12 9.63 9.05
C LEU A 85 -4.24 8.20 8.51
N LYS A 86 -5.29 7.51 8.91
CA LYS A 86 -5.69 6.21 8.34
C LYS A 86 -6.90 6.39 7.44
N ILE A 87 -6.76 5.98 6.19
CA ILE A 87 -7.84 5.89 5.20
C ILE A 87 -8.12 4.40 4.98
N SER A 88 -9.37 3.97 5.17
CA SER A 88 -9.72 2.56 5.04
C SER A 88 -11.19 2.38 4.67
N VAL A 89 -11.55 1.17 4.27
CA VAL A 89 -12.94 0.73 4.16
C VAL A 89 -13.38 0.13 5.50
N GLU A 90 -14.65 0.27 5.84
CA GLU A 90 -15.25 -0.38 7.01
C GLU A 90 -14.96 -1.88 7.01
N LYS A 91 -14.75 -2.42 8.22
CA LYS A 91 -14.42 -3.83 8.39
C LYS A 91 -15.53 -4.73 7.81
N ASP A 92 -15.12 -5.81 7.16
CA ASP A 92 -16.00 -6.80 6.54
C ASP A 92 -16.90 -6.21 5.42
N VAL A 93 -16.53 -5.04 4.85
CA VAL A 93 -17.17 -4.43 3.69
C VAL A 93 -16.23 -4.47 2.48
N SER A 94 -16.76 -4.82 1.33
CA SER A 94 -16.10 -4.76 0.03
C SER A 94 -16.84 -3.79 -0.87
N LEU A 95 -16.22 -2.67 -1.21
CA LEU A 95 -16.78 -1.68 -2.12
C LEU A 95 -16.57 -2.12 -3.57
N ASN A 96 -17.60 -1.97 -4.37
CA ASN A 96 -17.59 -2.27 -5.80
C ASN A 96 -18.13 -1.06 -6.57
N PRO A 97 -17.28 -0.06 -6.87
CA PRO A 97 -17.70 1.10 -7.63
C PRO A 97 -18.29 0.71 -8.98
N SER A 98 -19.19 1.54 -9.50
CA SER A 98 -19.76 1.37 -10.84
C SER A 98 -18.65 1.45 -11.90
N ARG A 99 -18.91 0.87 -13.06
CA ARG A 99 -17.94 0.81 -14.15
C ARG A 99 -17.39 2.21 -14.49
N ASN A 100 -16.07 2.33 -14.59
CA ASN A 100 -15.31 3.56 -14.85
C ASN A 100 -15.40 4.62 -13.74
N MET A 101 -15.83 4.24 -12.55
CA MET A 101 -15.79 5.11 -11.36
C MET A 101 -14.73 4.61 -10.39
N THR A 102 -13.99 5.53 -9.78
CA THR A 102 -12.97 5.24 -8.77
C THR A 102 -13.27 6.00 -7.50
N ILE A 103 -12.90 5.43 -6.38
CA ILE A 103 -12.94 6.11 -5.09
C ILE A 103 -11.59 6.81 -4.92
N ARG A 104 -11.62 8.13 -4.71
CA ARG A 104 -10.41 8.92 -4.52
C ARG A 104 -10.48 9.76 -3.26
N VAL A 105 -9.38 9.76 -2.51
CA VAL A 105 -9.21 10.65 -1.36
C VAL A 105 -8.07 11.61 -1.63
N THR A 106 -8.35 12.91 -1.67
CA THR A 106 -7.34 13.96 -1.79
C THR A 106 -6.90 14.40 -0.40
N VAL A 107 -5.59 14.32 -0.18
CA VAL A 107 -4.94 14.52 1.13
C VAL A 107 -3.94 15.65 1.03
N PRO A 108 -4.22 16.84 1.58
CA PRO A 108 -3.24 17.92 1.65
C PRO A 108 -2.19 17.63 2.73
N VAL A 109 -0.92 17.92 2.44
CA VAL A 109 0.20 17.79 3.37
C VAL A 109 1.15 18.99 3.26
N GLU A 110 1.61 19.52 4.37
CA GLU A 110 2.75 20.46 4.44
C GLU A 110 4.05 19.68 4.56
N THR A 111 4.06 18.70 5.46
CA THR A 111 5.20 17.81 5.69
C THR A 111 4.71 16.38 5.85
N ILE A 112 5.50 15.42 5.41
CA ILE A 112 5.15 14.01 5.56
C ILE A 112 6.38 13.19 5.92
N ASN A 113 6.24 12.32 6.93
CA ASN A 113 7.28 11.44 7.43
C ASN A 113 7.08 9.99 6.99
N SER A 114 5.83 9.59 6.74
CA SER A 114 5.58 8.23 6.25
C SER A 114 4.32 8.10 5.38
N LEU A 115 4.41 7.21 4.39
CA LEU A 115 3.32 6.79 3.50
C LEU A 115 3.28 5.26 3.43
N TYR A 116 2.17 4.67 3.85
CA TYR A 116 1.99 3.22 3.79
C TYR A 116 0.72 2.87 3.04
N LEU A 117 0.84 1.88 2.16
CA LEU A 117 -0.25 1.27 1.42
C LEU A 117 -0.36 -0.20 1.80
N THR A 118 -1.54 -0.63 2.19
CA THR A 118 -1.88 -2.04 2.38
C THR A 118 -3.12 -2.38 1.58
N GLY A 119 -2.99 -3.17 0.53
CA GLY A 119 -4.09 -3.54 -0.36
C GLY A 119 -3.76 -3.37 -1.83
N SER A 120 -4.73 -2.86 -2.61
CA SER A 120 -4.66 -2.74 -4.08
C SER A 120 -5.08 -1.36 -4.58
N GLY A 121 -5.23 -0.37 -3.70
CA GLY A 121 -5.39 1.03 -4.09
C GLY A 121 -4.05 1.66 -4.44
N ASP A 122 -4.05 2.87 -4.98
CA ASP A 122 -2.85 3.55 -5.42
C ASP A 122 -2.61 4.84 -4.62
N ILE A 123 -1.34 5.20 -4.43
CA ILE A 123 -0.96 6.49 -3.85
C ILE A 123 -0.13 7.27 -4.87
N SER A 124 -0.57 8.47 -5.19
CA SER A 124 0.16 9.40 -6.05
C SER A 124 0.23 10.80 -5.43
N ASN A 125 1.09 11.66 -5.97
CA ASN A 125 1.09 13.06 -5.55
C ASN A 125 1.11 14.05 -6.72
N THR A 126 0.67 15.26 -6.44
CA THR A 126 0.91 16.42 -7.31
C THR A 126 2.01 17.30 -6.71
N GLY A 127 2.84 17.90 -7.57
CA GLY A 127 4.00 18.68 -7.11
C GLY A 127 5.13 17.80 -6.59
N ILE A 128 6.03 18.40 -5.82
CA ILE A 128 7.20 17.71 -5.25
C ILE A 128 7.06 17.66 -3.73
N LEU A 129 7.05 16.46 -3.17
CA LEU A 129 7.13 16.25 -1.72
C LEU A 129 8.57 16.46 -1.26
N LYS A 130 8.78 17.39 -0.33
CA LYS A 130 10.10 17.65 0.27
C LYS A 130 10.12 17.11 1.69
N ALA A 131 11.11 16.26 1.99
CA ALA A 131 11.25 15.67 3.31
C ALA A 131 12.72 15.59 3.75
N LYS A 132 12.98 15.70 5.05
CA LYS A 132 14.29 15.31 5.60
C LYS A 132 14.42 13.80 5.59
N GLU A 133 13.43 13.13 6.13
CA GLU A 133 13.30 11.68 6.22
C GLU A 133 11.91 11.29 5.74
N LEU A 134 11.82 10.27 4.87
CA LEU A 134 10.54 9.76 4.40
C LEU A 134 10.59 8.23 4.38
N LYS A 135 9.57 7.61 4.95
CA LYS A 135 9.36 6.16 4.92
C LYS A 135 8.18 5.84 4.01
N ILE A 136 8.37 4.93 3.08
CA ILE A 136 7.35 4.51 2.12
C ILE A 136 7.24 3.00 2.15
N GLY A 137 6.02 2.48 2.13
CA GLY A 137 5.83 1.03 2.11
C GLY A 137 4.58 0.59 1.39
N VAL A 138 4.69 -0.51 0.64
CA VAL A 138 3.59 -1.22 0.00
C VAL A 138 3.51 -2.62 0.54
N THR A 139 2.31 -3.03 0.92
CA THR A 139 1.98 -4.42 1.24
C THR A 139 0.75 -4.81 0.43
N GLY A 140 0.91 -5.69 -0.55
CA GLY A 140 -0.16 -6.10 -1.47
C GLY A 140 0.20 -5.92 -2.93
N SER A 141 -0.73 -5.39 -3.71
CA SER A 141 -0.62 -5.24 -5.18
C SER A 141 -0.91 -3.83 -5.69
N GLY A 142 -1.11 -2.88 -4.79
CA GLY A 142 -1.29 -1.47 -5.15
C GLY A 142 0.04 -0.75 -5.35
N ASP A 143 0.03 0.38 -6.03
CA ASP A 143 1.22 1.10 -6.46
C ASP A 143 1.39 2.43 -5.73
N ILE A 144 2.64 2.87 -5.59
CA ILE A 144 2.99 4.22 -5.12
C ILE A 144 3.83 4.92 -6.20
N ASP A 145 3.33 6.06 -6.72
CA ASP A 145 4.04 6.91 -7.69
C ASP A 145 4.20 8.33 -7.13
N LEU A 146 5.42 8.71 -6.77
CA LEU A 146 5.68 9.98 -6.10
C LEU A 146 6.79 10.78 -6.78
N ASN A 147 6.55 12.09 -6.84
CA ASN A 147 7.60 13.08 -7.08
C ASN A 147 8.15 13.54 -5.73
N VAL A 148 9.40 13.19 -5.39
CA VAL A 148 9.96 13.40 -4.05
C VAL A 148 11.39 13.90 -4.06
N GLU A 149 11.70 14.85 -3.18
CA GLU A 149 13.06 15.25 -2.85
C GLU A 149 13.28 15.00 -1.35
N ALA A 150 14.19 14.07 -1.02
CA ALA A 150 14.47 13.72 0.36
C ALA A 150 15.96 13.64 0.65
N ARG A 151 16.36 13.91 1.91
CA ARG A 151 17.70 13.61 2.35
C ARG A 151 17.86 12.11 2.60
N GLU A 152 16.97 11.52 3.38
CA GLU A 152 16.95 10.10 3.67
C GLU A 152 15.60 9.51 3.26
N LEU A 153 15.63 8.41 2.52
CA LEU A 153 14.44 7.73 2.08
C LEU A 153 14.54 6.23 2.36
N TRP A 154 13.47 5.69 2.93
CA TRP A 154 13.37 4.27 3.24
C TRP A 154 12.14 3.72 2.52
N GLY A 155 12.35 2.69 1.72
CA GLY A 155 11.28 2.08 0.93
C GLY A 155 11.18 0.59 1.18
N SER A 156 9.96 0.06 1.18
CA SER A 156 9.72 -1.38 1.28
C SER A 156 8.53 -1.82 0.45
N ILE A 157 8.70 -2.95 -0.24
CA ILE A 157 7.63 -3.65 -0.95
C ILE A 157 7.51 -5.05 -0.36
N THR A 158 6.28 -5.45 -0.05
CA THR A 158 5.93 -6.82 0.29
C THR A 158 4.72 -7.22 -0.55
N GLY A 159 4.92 -8.06 -1.56
CA GLY A 159 3.88 -8.47 -2.51
C GLY A 159 4.27 -8.23 -3.96
N SER A 160 3.34 -7.71 -4.74
CA SER A 160 3.46 -7.53 -6.20
C SER A 160 3.19 -6.09 -6.67
N GLY A 161 2.95 -5.17 -5.75
CA GLY A 161 2.79 -3.75 -6.08
C GLY A 161 4.13 -3.06 -6.29
N ASP A 162 4.13 -1.94 -6.98
CA ASP A 162 5.33 -1.21 -7.38
C ASP A 162 5.49 0.10 -6.61
N ILE A 163 6.75 0.55 -6.49
CA ILE A 163 7.05 1.91 -6.02
C ILE A 163 7.91 2.63 -7.05
N ARG A 164 7.39 3.74 -7.59
CA ARG A 164 8.10 4.61 -8.53
C ARG A 164 8.34 5.96 -7.89
N LEU A 165 9.61 6.31 -7.71
CA LEU A 165 10.01 7.59 -7.13
C LEU A 165 10.71 8.44 -8.17
N ASN A 166 10.03 9.49 -8.60
CA ASN A 166 10.58 10.53 -9.46
C ASN A 166 11.15 11.63 -8.58
N GLY A 167 12.40 12.03 -8.80
CA GLY A 167 13.06 13.04 -7.98
C GLY A 167 14.42 12.60 -7.47
N LYS A 168 14.79 13.00 -6.24
CA LYS A 168 16.15 12.75 -5.73
C LYS A 168 16.12 12.37 -4.25
N ALA A 169 16.84 11.31 -3.89
CA ALA A 169 17.24 11.03 -2.53
C ALA A 169 18.78 11.07 -2.40
N GLN A 170 19.29 11.60 -1.29
CA GLN A 170 20.72 11.51 -1.01
C GLN A 170 21.08 10.10 -0.56
N ASP A 171 20.44 9.64 0.51
CA ASP A 171 20.62 8.31 1.06
C ASP A 171 19.34 7.51 0.90
N PHE A 172 19.44 6.37 0.24
CA PHE A 172 18.30 5.53 0.01
C PHE A 172 18.52 4.11 0.52
N LYS A 173 17.51 3.59 1.24
CA LYS A 173 17.46 2.19 1.67
C LYS A 173 16.17 1.58 1.19
N CYS A 174 16.23 0.50 0.41
CA CYS A 174 15.06 -0.19 -0.08
C CYS A 174 15.13 -1.70 0.08
N LYS A 175 13.94 -2.29 0.22
CA LYS A 175 13.77 -3.73 0.30
C LYS A 175 12.54 -4.14 -0.50
N VAL A 176 12.72 -5.11 -1.39
CA VAL A 176 11.64 -5.80 -2.09
C VAL A 176 11.54 -7.22 -1.59
N THR A 177 10.34 -7.66 -1.25
CA THR A 177 10.02 -9.04 -0.89
C THR A 177 8.79 -9.45 -1.68
N GLY A 178 8.98 -10.31 -2.69
CA GLY A 178 7.92 -10.71 -3.63
C GLY A 178 8.30 -10.44 -5.08
N SER A 179 7.36 -9.89 -5.87
CA SER A 179 7.50 -9.70 -7.32
C SER A 179 7.28 -8.25 -7.79
N GLY A 180 7.10 -7.33 -6.85
CA GLY A 180 6.94 -5.90 -7.18
C GLY A 180 8.27 -5.21 -7.45
N ASP A 181 8.24 -4.10 -8.20
CA ASP A 181 9.42 -3.40 -8.66
C ASP A 181 9.61 -2.05 -7.95
N PHE A 182 10.88 -1.67 -7.78
CA PHE A 182 11.25 -0.41 -7.18
C PHE A 182 12.08 0.44 -8.13
N GLN A 183 11.61 1.67 -8.44
CA GLN A 183 12.37 2.64 -9.24
C GLN A 183 12.73 3.85 -8.40
N VAL A 184 14.02 4.24 -8.41
CA VAL A 184 14.53 5.30 -7.53
C VAL A 184 15.72 6.07 -8.13
N TYR A 185 15.95 7.28 -7.63
CA TYR A 185 17.18 8.03 -7.83
C TYR A 185 17.94 8.18 -6.51
N ALA A 186 19.19 7.74 -6.44
CA ALA A 186 20.06 7.90 -5.29
C ALA A 186 21.35 8.62 -5.68
N SER A 187 21.75 9.63 -4.90
CA SER A 187 22.94 10.43 -5.23
C SER A 187 24.17 10.12 -4.38
N ARG A 188 24.01 9.78 -3.10
CA ARG A 188 25.13 9.56 -2.16
C ARG A 188 25.28 8.10 -1.76
N SER A 189 24.21 7.48 -1.31
CA SER A 189 24.24 6.07 -0.92
C SER A 189 22.98 5.31 -1.31
N LEU A 190 23.15 4.04 -1.70
CA LEU A 190 22.07 3.12 -2.01
C LEU A 190 22.30 1.78 -1.33
N LYS A 191 21.38 1.43 -0.42
CA LYS A 191 21.30 0.09 0.15
C LYS A 191 20.05 -0.60 -0.36
N ALA A 192 20.22 -1.62 -1.21
CA ALA A 192 19.12 -2.32 -1.86
C ALA A 192 19.13 -3.81 -1.54
N ARG A 193 17.95 -4.36 -1.31
CA ARG A 193 17.74 -5.77 -0.97
C ARG A 193 16.56 -6.30 -1.76
N VAL A 194 16.73 -7.41 -2.45
CA VAL A 194 15.68 -8.13 -3.15
C VAL A 194 15.58 -9.55 -2.58
N SER A 195 14.36 -9.99 -2.31
CA SER A 195 14.03 -11.36 -1.93
C SER A 195 12.78 -11.79 -2.70
N GLY A 196 12.98 -12.52 -3.79
CA GLY A 196 11.91 -12.93 -4.70
C GLY A 196 12.29 -12.71 -6.17
N SER A 197 11.32 -12.26 -6.97
CA SER A 197 11.45 -12.07 -8.42
C SER A 197 11.28 -10.62 -8.88
N GLY A 198 11.01 -9.70 -7.97
CA GLY A 198 10.91 -8.28 -8.29
C GLY A 198 12.27 -7.61 -8.43
N ASP A 199 12.33 -6.46 -9.10
CA ASP A 199 13.55 -5.77 -9.45
C ASP A 199 13.68 -4.41 -8.74
N ILE A 200 14.91 -3.96 -8.55
CA ILE A 200 15.22 -2.60 -8.12
C ILE A 200 16.02 -1.92 -9.21
N SER A 201 15.42 -0.94 -9.89
CA SER A 201 16.11 -0.12 -10.86
C SER A 201 16.41 1.26 -10.28
N TYR A 202 17.66 1.72 -10.45
CA TYR A 202 18.08 2.99 -9.89
C TYR A 202 18.79 3.89 -10.90
N LYS A 203 18.60 5.19 -10.71
CA LYS A 203 19.36 6.26 -11.41
C LYS A 203 20.29 6.96 -10.43
N GLY A 204 21.23 7.72 -10.97
CA GLY A 204 22.25 8.42 -10.18
C GLY A 204 23.57 7.67 -10.14
N ASN A 205 24.49 8.16 -9.32
CA ASN A 205 25.81 7.58 -9.14
C ASN A 205 26.20 7.57 -7.66
N PRO A 206 25.51 6.76 -6.83
CA PRO A 206 25.81 6.72 -5.41
C PRO A 206 27.22 6.18 -5.15
N GLU A 207 28.00 6.90 -4.36
CA GLU A 207 29.37 6.52 -3.98
C GLU A 207 29.40 5.25 -3.13
N LYS A 208 28.37 5.07 -2.28
CA LYS A 208 28.25 3.91 -1.40
C LYS A 208 27.11 3.02 -1.89
N GLN A 209 27.43 1.78 -2.25
CA GLN A 209 26.48 0.80 -2.73
C GLN A 209 26.59 -0.47 -1.87
N ASP A 210 25.43 -0.98 -1.40
CA ASP A 210 25.32 -2.23 -0.65
C ASP A 210 24.11 -2.99 -1.18
N PHE A 211 24.35 -3.97 -2.07
CA PHE A 211 23.33 -4.74 -2.76
C PHE A 211 23.32 -6.19 -2.31
N LYS A 212 22.13 -6.76 -2.13
CA LYS A 212 21.94 -8.20 -1.92
C LYS A 212 20.67 -8.65 -2.60
N THR A 213 20.75 -9.75 -3.35
CA THR A 213 19.64 -10.43 -3.97
C THR A 213 19.55 -11.86 -3.49
N ALA A 214 18.32 -12.33 -3.30
CA ALA A 214 17.97 -13.71 -3.00
C ALA A 214 16.72 -14.07 -3.79
N GLY A 215 16.89 -14.86 -4.85
CA GLY A 215 15.82 -15.20 -5.82
C GLY A 215 16.23 -14.86 -7.25
N SER A 216 15.24 -14.59 -8.11
CA SER A 216 15.45 -14.32 -9.53
C SER A 216 15.45 -12.83 -9.91
N GLY A 217 15.16 -11.97 -8.93
CA GLY A 217 15.15 -10.52 -9.15
C GLY A 217 16.54 -9.91 -9.23
N ASP A 218 16.63 -8.69 -9.77
CA ASP A 218 17.88 -7.98 -10.03
C ASP A 218 17.92 -6.57 -9.40
N ILE A 219 19.13 -6.03 -9.27
CA ILE A 219 19.38 -4.64 -8.88
C ILE A 219 20.25 -4.01 -9.95
N SER A 220 19.66 -3.16 -10.79
CA SER A 220 20.32 -2.60 -11.97
C SER A 220 20.27 -1.08 -12.02
N ARG A 221 21.25 -0.50 -12.70
CA ARG A 221 21.31 0.93 -12.97
C ARG A 221 20.73 1.23 -14.35
N ASN A 222 19.76 2.19 -14.40
CA ASN A 222 19.15 2.70 -15.63
C ASN A 222 19.82 4.00 -16.11
#